data_1bd2f24e04eb5f8f1a631c537fc63bd7
#
_entry.id   1bd2f24e04eb5f8f1a631c537fc63bd7
#
_cell.length_a   1.000
_cell.length_b   1.000
_cell.length_c   1.000
_cell.angle_alpha   90.00
_cell.angle_beta   90.00
_cell.angle_gamma   90.00
#
_symmetry.space_group_name_H-M   'P 1'
#
loop_
_entity.id
_entity.type
_entity.pdbx_description
1 polymer ?
#
loop_
_entity_poly.entity_id
_entity_poly.type
_entity_poly.pdbx_seq_one_letter_code
_entity_poly.pdbx_strand_id
1 'polypeptide(L)'
;RLTWHALDATQEAQVQALSEQFSQVDWLINCVGVLHTASKGPEKNLNALDADFFLYNLIHNALPSLLLAKHFTAKLKQSEAAKFATLSAKVGSICDNQLGGWYSYRASKAALNMLLKTLAIEWQRSLKKGVVLALHPGTTDTKLSAPFHSNVAPDKLFSPARVAHDLIGLIAAATPEQSGGFYAYDGQTLPW
;
A
#
# COMPACT_ATOMS: atom_id res chain seq x y z
N ARG A 1 -3.85 22.25 -9.95
CA ARG A 1 -3.78 22.91 -8.63
C ARG A 1 -3.52 21.84 -7.56
N LEU A 2 -2.55 22.06 -6.66
CA LEU A 2 -2.27 21.19 -5.53
C LEU A 2 -2.95 21.76 -4.27
N THR A 3 -3.61 20.91 -3.51
CA THR A 3 -4.19 21.24 -2.19
C THR A 3 -3.64 20.27 -1.16
N TRP A 4 -3.23 20.78 0.00
CA TRP A 4 -2.71 19.98 1.11
C TRP A 4 -3.74 19.86 2.22
N HIS A 5 -3.92 18.64 2.73
CA HIS A 5 -4.77 18.33 3.88
C HIS A 5 -3.94 17.53 4.89
N ALA A 6 -3.79 18.07 6.09
CA ALA A 6 -3.16 17.34 7.19
C ALA A 6 -4.17 16.39 7.83
N LEU A 7 -3.89 15.09 7.86
CA LEU A 7 -4.71 14.09 8.53
C LEU A 7 -3.88 12.90 9.01
N ASP A 8 -4.38 12.22 10.01
CA ASP A 8 -3.94 10.88 10.37
C ASP A 8 -4.89 9.87 9.71
N ALA A 9 -4.37 9.12 8.73
CA ALA A 9 -5.16 8.15 7.96
C ALA A 9 -5.58 6.91 8.78
N THR A 10 -5.12 6.77 10.02
CA THR A 10 -5.60 5.76 10.98
C THR A 10 -6.84 6.22 11.75
N GLN A 11 -7.19 7.51 11.66
CA GLN A 11 -8.34 8.10 12.34
C GLN A 11 -9.53 8.22 11.39
N GLU A 12 -10.51 7.34 11.57
CA GLU A 12 -11.64 7.23 10.65
C GLU A 12 -12.38 8.56 10.44
N ALA A 13 -12.64 9.31 11.51
CA ALA A 13 -13.34 10.59 11.42
C ALA A 13 -12.60 11.62 10.54
N GLN A 14 -11.27 11.63 10.56
CA GLN A 14 -10.47 12.51 9.71
C GLN A 14 -10.54 12.10 8.24
N VAL A 15 -10.49 10.79 7.95
CA VAL A 15 -10.63 10.26 6.59
C VAL A 15 -12.02 10.54 6.03
N GLN A 16 -13.06 10.36 6.85
CA GLN A 16 -14.43 10.68 6.49
C GLN A 16 -14.56 12.19 6.14
N ALA A 17 -14.15 13.06 7.03
CA ALA A 17 -14.22 14.52 6.83
C ALA A 17 -13.46 14.98 5.57
N LEU A 18 -12.31 14.34 5.27
CA LEU A 18 -11.60 14.59 4.03
C LEU A 18 -12.43 14.16 2.82
N SER A 19 -13.04 12.98 2.85
CA SER A 19 -13.82 12.45 1.73
C SER A 19 -15.02 13.33 1.37
N GLU A 20 -15.62 14.00 2.35
CA GLU A 20 -16.78 14.88 2.18
C GLU A 20 -16.44 16.16 1.38
N GLN A 21 -15.16 16.50 1.25
CA GLN A 21 -14.70 17.66 0.47
C GLN A 21 -14.66 17.41 -1.03
N PHE A 22 -14.88 16.16 -1.47
CA PHE A 22 -14.80 15.76 -2.87
C PHE A 22 -16.15 15.24 -3.37
N SER A 23 -16.57 15.67 -4.55
CA SER A 23 -17.72 15.10 -5.26
C SER A 23 -17.33 13.87 -6.08
N GLN A 24 -16.12 13.87 -6.66
CA GLN A 24 -15.54 12.81 -7.48
C GLN A 24 -14.06 12.67 -7.20
N VAL A 25 -13.56 11.45 -7.31
CA VAL A 25 -12.12 11.11 -7.28
C VAL A 25 -11.86 10.10 -8.38
N ASP A 26 -10.87 10.35 -9.22
CA ASP A 26 -10.48 9.43 -10.28
C ASP A 26 -9.43 8.43 -9.78
N TRP A 27 -8.41 8.91 -9.10
CA TRP A 27 -7.36 8.08 -8.53
C TRP A 27 -7.19 8.34 -7.05
N LEU A 28 -7.13 7.28 -6.28
CA LEU A 28 -6.77 7.30 -4.86
C LEU A 28 -5.53 6.44 -4.66
N ILE A 29 -4.41 7.07 -4.27
CA ILE A 29 -3.13 6.40 -4.11
C ILE A 29 -2.73 6.48 -2.64
N ASN A 30 -2.65 5.32 -1.96
CA ASN A 30 -2.21 5.24 -0.58
C ASN A 30 -0.73 4.87 -0.50
N CYS A 31 0.08 5.81 -0.01
CA CYS A 31 1.51 5.60 0.23
C CYS A 31 1.86 5.50 1.72
N VAL A 32 0.86 5.43 2.60
CA VAL A 32 1.08 5.33 4.06
C VAL A 32 1.67 3.97 4.40
N GLY A 33 2.70 3.98 5.26
CA GLY A 33 3.29 2.76 5.78
C GLY A 33 4.43 3.02 6.73
N VAL A 34 4.67 2.06 7.62
CA VAL A 34 5.72 2.07 8.63
C VAL A 34 6.47 0.75 8.61
N LEU A 35 7.79 0.79 8.89
CA LEU A 35 8.65 -0.40 9.00
C LEU A 35 9.41 -0.40 10.32
N HIS A 36 9.72 0.78 10.82
CA HIS A 36 10.44 1.00 12.07
C HIS A 36 9.97 2.30 12.72
N THR A 37 10.30 2.46 13.99
CA THR A 37 10.21 3.71 14.74
C THR A 37 11.60 4.18 15.14
N ALA A 38 11.71 5.25 15.91
CA ALA A 38 13.00 5.68 16.45
C ALA A 38 13.64 4.65 17.40
N SER A 39 12.83 3.81 18.06
CA SER A 39 13.28 2.85 19.08
C SER A 39 13.14 1.38 18.69
N LYS A 40 12.35 1.05 17.66
CA LYS A 40 12.07 -0.33 17.26
C LYS A 40 12.22 -0.51 15.75
N GLY A 41 12.85 -1.60 15.35
CA GLY A 41 12.97 -2.06 13.97
C GLY A 41 12.28 -3.40 13.76
N PRO A 42 12.23 -3.89 12.50
CA PRO A 42 11.64 -5.18 12.20
C PRO A 42 12.42 -6.32 12.87
N GLU A 43 11.69 -7.30 13.37
CA GLU A 43 12.21 -8.41 14.17
C GLU A 43 13.09 -9.35 13.35
N LYS A 44 14.28 -9.68 13.83
CA LYS A 44 15.17 -10.67 13.19
C LYS A 44 14.73 -12.11 13.46
N ASN A 45 14.10 -12.36 14.60
CA ASN A 45 13.60 -13.68 15.02
C ASN A 45 12.39 -13.51 15.95
N LEU A 46 11.74 -14.61 16.30
CA LEU A 46 10.52 -14.60 17.10
C LEU A 46 10.73 -14.05 18.52
N ASN A 47 11.91 -14.26 19.12
CA ASN A 47 12.22 -13.76 20.47
C ASN A 47 12.23 -12.22 20.54
N ALA A 48 12.39 -11.55 19.42
CA ALA A 48 12.38 -10.09 19.32
C ALA A 48 10.95 -9.52 19.08
N LEU A 49 9.93 -10.39 19.04
CA LEU A 49 8.56 -9.94 18.82
C LEU A 49 8.07 -9.09 19.99
N ASP A 50 7.49 -7.95 19.67
CA ASP A 50 6.84 -7.04 20.60
C ASP A 50 5.38 -6.85 20.15
N ALA A 51 4.44 -7.18 21.04
CA ALA A 51 3.02 -7.18 20.71
C ALA A 51 2.49 -5.78 20.35
N ASP A 52 2.96 -4.73 21.02
CA ASP A 52 2.54 -3.36 20.74
C ASP A 52 3.09 -2.90 19.38
N PHE A 53 4.35 -3.25 19.04
CA PHE A 53 4.92 -2.96 17.75
C PHE A 53 4.25 -3.75 16.63
N PHE A 54 3.84 -4.98 16.89
CA PHE A 54 3.03 -5.78 15.95
C PHE A 54 1.69 -5.09 15.65
N LEU A 55 0.95 -4.70 16.67
CA LEU A 55 -0.32 -3.97 16.49
C LEU A 55 -0.11 -2.62 15.80
N TYR A 56 0.95 -1.90 16.16
CA TYR A 56 1.32 -0.65 15.52
C TYR A 56 1.52 -0.83 14.00
N ASN A 57 2.25 -1.88 13.57
CA ASN A 57 2.42 -2.18 12.16
C ASN A 57 1.09 -2.51 11.47
N LEU A 58 0.23 -3.32 12.08
CA LEU A 58 -1.08 -3.65 11.51
C LEU A 58 -1.94 -2.40 11.32
N ILE A 59 -2.03 -1.56 12.34
CA ILE A 59 -2.83 -0.33 12.30
C ILE A 59 -2.31 0.62 11.21
N HIS A 60 -0.99 0.86 11.14
CA HIS A 60 -0.46 1.86 10.22
C HIS A 60 -0.28 1.36 8.78
N ASN A 61 -0.09 0.06 8.57
CA ASN A 61 0.13 -0.49 7.23
C ASN A 61 -1.16 -1.00 6.55
N ALA A 62 -2.17 -1.42 7.30
CA ALA A 62 -3.36 -2.05 6.73
C ALA A 62 -4.63 -1.19 6.86
N LEU A 63 -4.90 -0.63 8.04
CA LEU A 63 -6.14 0.10 8.32
C LEU A 63 -6.35 1.33 7.42
N PRO A 64 -5.34 2.18 7.09
CA PRO A 64 -5.53 3.33 6.23
C PRO A 64 -6.18 2.99 4.89
N SER A 65 -5.78 1.89 4.25
CA SER A 65 -6.38 1.48 2.97
C SER A 65 -7.85 1.12 3.09
N LEU A 66 -8.27 0.50 4.21
CA LEU A 66 -9.68 0.19 4.44
C LEU A 66 -10.51 1.45 4.67
N LEU A 67 -10.02 2.36 5.51
CA LEU A 67 -10.72 3.61 5.80
C LEU A 67 -10.85 4.49 4.55
N LEU A 68 -9.77 4.59 3.77
CA LEU A 68 -9.78 5.29 2.49
C LEU A 68 -10.78 4.63 1.52
N ALA A 69 -10.75 3.31 1.36
CA ALA A 69 -11.72 2.61 0.51
C ALA A 69 -13.15 2.83 0.98
N LYS A 70 -13.42 2.69 2.29
CA LYS A 70 -14.75 2.86 2.89
C LYS A 70 -15.36 4.23 2.54
N HIS A 71 -14.61 5.30 2.74
CA HIS A 71 -15.13 6.65 2.61
C HIS A 71 -15.03 7.23 1.19
N PHE A 72 -14.09 6.74 0.35
CA PHE A 72 -13.91 7.26 -1.01
C PHE A 72 -14.56 6.41 -2.11
N THR A 73 -15.02 5.19 -1.85
CA THR A 73 -15.66 4.34 -2.89
C THR A 73 -16.83 5.05 -3.57
N ALA A 74 -17.66 5.78 -2.82
CA ALA A 74 -18.77 6.54 -3.41
C ALA A 74 -18.30 7.66 -4.36
N LYS A 75 -17.14 8.26 -4.08
CA LYS A 75 -16.53 9.31 -4.90
C LYS A 75 -15.83 8.72 -6.14
N LEU A 76 -15.20 7.56 -5.98
CA LEU A 76 -14.60 6.80 -7.08
C LEU A 76 -15.67 6.27 -8.05
N LYS A 77 -16.87 5.92 -7.57
CA LYS A 77 -18.00 5.52 -8.43
C LYS A 77 -18.47 6.61 -9.41
N GLN A 78 -18.16 7.88 -9.15
CA GLN A 78 -18.47 8.97 -10.06
C GLN A 78 -17.46 9.08 -11.22
N SER A 79 -16.36 8.34 -11.17
CA SER A 79 -15.31 8.36 -12.19
C SER A 79 -15.50 7.23 -13.20
N GLU A 80 -15.27 7.52 -14.47
CA GLU A 80 -15.21 6.52 -15.55
C GLU A 80 -13.88 5.72 -15.54
N ALA A 81 -12.86 6.17 -14.81
CA ALA A 81 -11.53 5.57 -14.75
C ALA A 81 -11.02 5.42 -13.31
N ALA A 82 -11.90 4.99 -12.40
CA ALA A 82 -11.61 4.85 -10.97
C ALA A 82 -10.44 3.89 -10.70
N LYS A 83 -9.42 4.37 -9.97
CA LYS A 83 -8.27 3.56 -9.57
C LYS A 83 -7.95 3.75 -8.10
N PHE A 84 -7.81 2.63 -7.38
CA PHE A 84 -7.33 2.61 -6.01
C PHE A 84 -6.04 1.80 -5.95
N ALA A 85 -4.93 2.46 -5.73
CA ALA A 85 -3.61 1.83 -5.64
C ALA A 85 -3.02 2.02 -4.25
N THR A 86 -2.38 0.98 -3.71
CA THR A 86 -1.72 1.04 -2.40
C THR A 86 -0.30 0.50 -2.48
N LEU A 87 0.64 1.20 -1.87
CA LEU A 87 2.00 0.71 -1.71
C LEU A 87 2.04 -0.43 -0.69
N SER A 88 2.16 -1.64 -1.22
CA SER A 88 2.47 -2.84 -0.46
C SER A 88 3.98 -3.11 -0.49
N ALA A 89 4.38 -4.32 -0.19
CA ALA A 89 5.78 -4.74 -0.24
C ALA A 89 5.85 -6.23 -0.58
N LYS A 90 6.85 -6.64 -1.36
CA LYS A 90 7.09 -8.03 -1.72
C LYS A 90 7.16 -8.95 -0.49
N VAL A 91 7.68 -8.45 0.64
CA VAL A 91 7.74 -9.18 1.90
C VAL A 91 6.35 -9.52 2.50
N GLY A 92 5.26 -8.93 2.00
CA GLY A 92 3.88 -9.31 2.32
C GLY A 92 3.37 -10.52 1.55
N SER A 93 4.12 -11.02 0.58
CA SER A 93 3.81 -12.28 -0.12
C SER A 93 4.11 -13.48 0.79
N ILE A 94 3.13 -14.35 0.97
CA ILE A 94 3.30 -15.60 1.72
C ILE A 94 4.12 -16.59 0.91
N CYS A 95 3.84 -16.70 -0.38
CA CYS A 95 4.52 -17.63 -1.28
C CYS A 95 6.00 -17.27 -1.52
N ASP A 96 6.35 -15.96 -1.54
CA ASP A 96 7.72 -15.48 -1.75
C ASP A 96 8.57 -15.53 -0.47
N ASN A 97 7.97 -15.82 0.69
CA ASN A 97 8.67 -15.77 1.98
C ASN A 97 9.62 -16.96 2.18
N GLN A 98 10.88 -16.78 1.83
CA GLN A 98 11.96 -17.75 2.03
C GLN A 98 12.95 -17.34 3.13
N LEU A 99 12.92 -16.06 3.55
CA LEU A 99 13.91 -15.52 4.47
C LEU A 99 13.46 -15.49 5.93
N GLY A 100 12.15 -15.48 6.18
CA GLY A 100 11.60 -15.30 7.53
C GLY A 100 11.94 -13.92 8.14
N GLY A 101 11.85 -13.81 9.48
CA GLY A 101 12.02 -12.54 10.18
C GLY A 101 10.96 -11.49 9.83
N TRP A 102 11.09 -10.29 10.38
CA TRP A 102 10.22 -9.13 10.10
C TRP A 102 8.73 -9.44 10.33
N TYR A 103 8.43 -10.17 11.39
CA TYR A 103 7.10 -10.72 11.66
C TYR A 103 6.00 -9.68 11.58
N SER A 104 6.17 -8.55 12.29
CA SER A 104 5.17 -7.48 12.32
C SER A 104 4.97 -6.85 10.94
N TYR A 105 6.04 -6.55 10.23
CA TYR A 105 5.95 -5.91 8.92
C TYR A 105 5.38 -6.85 7.87
N ARG A 106 5.88 -8.11 7.79
CA ARG A 106 5.34 -9.12 6.86
C ARG A 106 3.86 -9.36 7.09
N ALA A 107 3.46 -9.60 8.36
CA ALA A 107 2.07 -9.83 8.70
C ALA A 107 1.18 -8.63 8.32
N SER A 108 1.62 -7.40 8.58
CA SER A 108 0.86 -6.19 8.24
C SER A 108 0.71 -5.99 6.72
N LYS A 109 1.74 -6.31 5.92
CA LYS A 109 1.67 -6.22 4.45
C LYS A 109 0.91 -7.39 3.83
N ALA A 110 0.94 -8.58 4.44
CA ALA A 110 0.07 -9.70 4.04
C ALA A 110 -1.41 -9.39 4.35
N ALA A 111 -1.70 -8.82 5.52
CA ALA A 111 -3.03 -8.32 5.85
C ALA A 111 -3.50 -7.27 4.83
N LEU A 112 -2.68 -6.27 4.52
CA LEU A 112 -2.98 -5.28 3.48
C LEU A 112 -3.29 -5.94 2.14
N ASN A 113 -2.48 -6.90 1.70
CA ASN A 113 -2.67 -7.63 0.45
C ASN A 113 -4.03 -8.36 0.42
N MET A 114 -4.39 -9.06 1.51
CA MET A 114 -5.68 -9.72 1.65
C MET A 114 -6.84 -8.70 1.57
N LEU A 115 -6.73 -7.56 2.24
CA LEU A 115 -7.76 -6.53 2.26
C LEU A 115 -7.98 -5.93 0.87
N LEU A 116 -6.91 -5.64 0.12
CA LEU A 116 -6.99 -5.13 -1.24
C LEU A 116 -7.60 -6.16 -2.20
N LYS A 117 -7.24 -7.43 -2.06
CA LYS A 117 -7.85 -8.53 -2.83
C LYS A 117 -9.34 -8.64 -2.55
N THR A 118 -9.74 -8.57 -1.28
CA THR A 118 -11.14 -8.61 -0.86
C THR A 118 -11.93 -7.42 -1.44
N LEU A 119 -11.37 -6.21 -1.34
CA LEU A 119 -11.96 -5.00 -1.93
C LEU A 119 -12.15 -5.11 -3.45
N ALA A 120 -11.15 -5.65 -4.14
CA ALA A 120 -11.24 -5.83 -5.60
C ALA A 120 -12.39 -6.78 -5.98
N ILE A 121 -12.58 -7.88 -5.23
CA ILE A 121 -13.69 -8.82 -5.42
C ILE A 121 -15.04 -8.14 -5.17
N GLU A 122 -15.14 -7.31 -4.14
CA GLU A 122 -16.35 -6.52 -3.87
C GLU A 122 -16.64 -5.54 -5.01
N TRP A 123 -15.61 -4.86 -5.52
CA TRP A 123 -15.75 -3.89 -6.60
C TRP A 123 -16.15 -4.52 -7.94
N GLN A 124 -15.85 -5.79 -8.20
CA GLN A 124 -16.36 -6.49 -9.39
C GLN A 124 -17.89 -6.42 -9.51
N ARG A 125 -18.59 -6.28 -8.38
CA ARG A 125 -20.06 -6.15 -8.35
C ARG A 125 -20.51 -4.69 -8.26
N SER A 126 -19.81 -3.87 -7.47
CA SER A 126 -20.25 -2.52 -7.07
C SER A 126 -19.60 -1.39 -7.87
N LEU A 127 -18.45 -1.62 -8.50
CA LEU A 127 -17.69 -0.65 -9.30
C LEU A 127 -16.92 -1.38 -10.41
N LYS A 128 -17.66 -1.91 -11.40
CA LYS A 128 -17.13 -2.84 -12.42
C LYS A 128 -15.97 -2.32 -13.25
N LYS A 129 -15.87 -1.00 -13.45
CA LYS A 129 -14.75 -0.35 -14.15
C LYS A 129 -13.60 0.06 -13.21
N GLY A 130 -13.79 -0.10 -11.90
CA GLY A 130 -12.80 0.26 -10.91
C GLY A 130 -11.66 -0.74 -10.83
N VAL A 131 -10.47 -0.23 -10.58
CA VAL A 131 -9.24 -1.01 -10.48
C VAL A 131 -8.64 -0.86 -9.07
N VAL A 132 -8.36 -1.97 -8.41
CA VAL A 132 -7.66 -2.02 -7.12
C VAL A 132 -6.31 -2.69 -7.32
N LEU A 133 -5.22 -2.02 -6.93
CA LEU A 133 -3.84 -2.51 -7.11
C LEU A 133 -3.06 -2.55 -5.81
N ALA A 134 -2.40 -3.67 -5.54
CA ALA A 134 -1.29 -3.75 -4.58
C ALA A 134 0.02 -3.57 -5.35
N LEU A 135 0.86 -2.60 -4.94
CA LEU A 135 2.08 -2.26 -5.66
C LEU A 135 3.32 -2.41 -4.78
N HIS A 136 4.32 -3.13 -5.27
CA HIS A 136 5.64 -3.19 -4.65
C HIS A 136 6.58 -2.21 -5.35
N PRO A 137 7.09 -1.18 -4.64
CA PRO A 137 7.90 -0.12 -5.24
C PRO A 137 9.37 -0.50 -5.49
N GLY A 138 9.78 -1.73 -5.16
CA GLY A 138 11.20 -2.04 -5.01
C GLY A 138 11.78 -1.41 -3.74
N THR A 139 13.11 -1.37 -3.62
CA THR A 139 13.75 -0.63 -2.53
C THR A 139 13.99 0.80 -2.99
N THR A 140 13.23 1.71 -2.42
CA THR A 140 13.26 3.13 -2.75
C THR A 140 14.09 3.90 -1.73
N ASP A 141 14.95 4.79 -2.15
CA ASP A 141 15.77 5.66 -1.29
C ASP A 141 14.88 6.64 -0.52
N THR A 142 14.49 6.25 0.68
CA THR A 142 13.60 7.00 1.57
C THR A 142 14.01 6.79 3.02
N LYS A 143 13.47 7.61 3.93
CA LYS A 143 13.67 7.43 5.38
C LYS A 143 13.22 6.05 5.87
N LEU A 144 12.21 5.44 5.25
CA LEU A 144 11.70 4.12 5.63
C LEU A 144 12.73 3.02 5.33
N SER A 145 13.44 3.09 4.23
CA SER A 145 14.40 2.07 3.79
C SER A 145 15.84 2.36 4.24
N ALA A 146 16.15 3.62 4.61
CA ALA A 146 17.51 4.07 4.91
C ALA A 146 18.30 3.15 5.87
N PRO A 147 17.72 2.60 6.96
CA PRO A 147 18.45 1.70 7.85
C PRO A 147 18.91 0.38 7.20
N PHE A 148 18.41 0.05 6.03
CA PHE A 148 18.63 -1.23 5.35
C PHE A 148 19.44 -1.10 4.05
N HIS A 149 19.84 0.11 3.65
CA HIS A 149 20.54 0.37 2.37
C HIS A 149 21.84 -0.39 2.24
N SER A 150 22.56 -0.64 3.35
CA SER A 150 23.79 -1.43 3.34
C SER A 150 23.65 -2.86 2.81
N ASN A 151 22.43 -3.38 2.82
CA ASN A 151 22.10 -4.73 2.35
C ASN A 151 21.49 -4.74 0.93
N VAL A 152 21.42 -3.58 0.28
CA VAL A 152 20.80 -3.42 -1.05
C VAL A 152 21.89 -3.22 -2.09
N ALA A 153 21.86 -4.00 -3.16
CA ALA A 153 22.76 -3.79 -4.28
C ALA A 153 22.53 -2.39 -4.90
N PRO A 154 23.57 -1.65 -5.29
CA PRO A 154 23.44 -0.27 -5.75
C PRO A 154 22.46 -0.08 -6.92
N ASP A 155 22.36 -1.07 -7.80
CA ASP A 155 21.42 -1.08 -8.94
C ASP A 155 19.97 -1.39 -8.55
N LYS A 156 19.73 -1.77 -7.29
CA LYS A 156 18.41 -2.10 -6.72
C LYS A 156 17.89 -1.04 -5.74
N LEU A 157 18.64 0.03 -5.50
CA LEU A 157 18.20 1.18 -4.72
C LEU A 157 17.73 2.28 -5.67
N PHE A 158 16.42 2.50 -5.71
CA PHE A 158 15.80 3.39 -6.68
C PHE A 158 15.51 4.78 -6.12
N SER A 159 15.66 5.80 -6.94
CA SER A 159 15.25 7.15 -6.54
C SER A 159 13.70 7.24 -6.42
N PRO A 160 13.18 8.07 -5.50
CA PRO A 160 11.73 8.27 -5.37
C PRO A 160 11.06 8.74 -6.68
N ALA A 161 11.75 9.59 -7.45
CA ALA A 161 11.24 10.09 -8.72
C ALA A 161 11.06 8.98 -9.76
N ARG A 162 12.02 8.07 -9.88
CA ARG A 162 11.92 6.88 -10.73
C ARG A 162 10.74 6.01 -10.33
N VAL A 163 10.67 5.66 -9.05
CA VAL A 163 9.59 4.80 -8.52
C VAL A 163 8.22 5.43 -8.75
N ALA A 164 8.08 6.73 -8.50
CA ALA A 164 6.84 7.43 -8.75
C ALA A 164 6.44 7.38 -10.23
N HIS A 165 7.40 7.59 -11.15
CA HIS A 165 7.17 7.49 -12.60
C HIS A 165 6.69 6.09 -13.00
N ASP A 166 7.40 5.06 -12.56
CA ASP A 166 7.10 3.66 -12.90
C ASP A 166 5.71 3.25 -12.38
N LEU A 167 5.40 3.56 -11.11
CA LEU A 167 4.12 3.21 -10.49
C LEU A 167 2.95 4.01 -11.09
N ILE A 168 3.11 5.29 -11.40
CA ILE A 168 2.08 6.09 -12.06
C ILE A 168 1.79 5.52 -13.45
N GLY A 169 2.82 5.10 -14.18
CA GLY A 169 2.66 4.41 -15.47
C GLY A 169 1.84 3.13 -15.35
N LEU A 170 2.14 2.28 -14.36
CA LEU A 170 1.37 1.05 -14.08
C LEU A 170 -0.08 1.37 -13.72
N ILE A 171 -0.32 2.34 -12.83
CA ILE A 171 -1.67 2.74 -12.44
C ILE A 171 -2.44 3.26 -13.67
N ALA A 172 -1.82 4.10 -14.49
CA ALA A 172 -2.44 4.67 -15.68
C ALA A 172 -2.87 3.58 -16.69
N ALA A 173 -1.99 2.62 -16.94
CA ALA A 173 -2.21 1.54 -17.90
C ALA A 173 -3.14 0.42 -17.37
N ALA A 174 -3.37 0.33 -16.07
CA ALA A 174 -4.11 -0.79 -15.47
C ALA A 174 -5.57 -0.83 -15.92
N THR A 175 -6.04 -2.03 -16.24
CA THR A 175 -7.39 -2.32 -16.70
C THR A 175 -8.20 -3.06 -15.62
N PRO A 176 -9.55 -3.11 -15.73
CA PRO A 176 -10.39 -3.83 -14.77
C PRO A 176 -10.03 -5.32 -14.59
N GLU A 177 -9.49 -5.96 -15.62
CA GLU A 177 -9.05 -7.37 -15.57
C GLU A 177 -7.85 -7.57 -14.65
N GLN A 178 -7.07 -6.51 -14.44
CA GLN A 178 -5.90 -6.50 -13.55
C GLN A 178 -6.27 -6.15 -12.10
N SER A 179 -7.55 -5.80 -11.85
CA SER A 179 -8.01 -5.44 -10.51
C SER A 179 -7.84 -6.59 -9.52
N GLY A 180 -7.32 -6.29 -8.35
CA GLY A 180 -6.98 -7.29 -7.34
C GLY A 180 -5.67 -8.01 -7.64
N GLY A 181 -4.81 -7.45 -8.50
CA GLY A 181 -3.46 -7.94 -8.74
C GLY A 181 -2.43 -7.33 -7.80
N PHE A 182 -1.31 -8.04 -7.62
CA PHE A 182 -0.14 -7.58 -6.90
C PHE A 182 1.04 -7.47 -7.88
N TYR A 183 1.59 -6.27 -8.06
CA TYR A 183 2.59 -5.98 -9.07
C TYR A 183 3.83 -5.33 -8.49
N ALA A 184 4.99 -5.67 -9.03
CA ALA A 184 6.22 -4.94 -8.80
C ALA A 184 6.28 -3.67 -9.67
N TYR A 185 7.19 -2.77 -9.33
CA TYR A 185 7.43 -1.48 -10.01
C TYR A 185 7.67 -1.61 -11.54
N ASP A 186 8.15 -2.76 -11.99
CA ASP A 186 8.42 -3.08 -13.39
C ASP A 186 7.24 -3.78 -14.10
N GLY A 187 6.10 -3.91 -13.44
CA GLY A 187 4.89 -4.55 -13.96
C GLY A 187 4.85 -6.07 -13.79
N GLN A 188 5.89 -6.70 -13.23
CA GLN A 188 5.87 -8.12 -12.94
C GLN A 188 4.77 -8.44 -11.92
N THR A 189 3.95 -9.45 -12.22
CA THR A 189 2.99 -9.99 -11.24
C THR A 189 3.73 -10.72 -10.13
N LEU A 190 3.40 -10.39 -8.89
CA LEU A 190 3.93 -11.04 -7.70
C LEU A 190 2.93 -12.06 -7.14
N PRO A 191 3.40 -13.18 -6.58
CA PRO A 191 2.53 -14.11 -5.86
C PRO A 191 2.05 -13.48 -4.55
N TRP A 192 0.88 -13.95 -4.08
CA TRP A 192 0.30 -13.54 -2.79
C TRP A 192 0.98 -14.20 -1.58
#